data_bb6dc1d160845dddff9c23150bb75cbd
#
_entry.id   bb6dc1d160845dddff9c23150bb75cbd
#
_cell.length_a   1.000
_cell.length_b   1.000
_cell.length_c   1.000
_cell.angle_alpha   90.00
_cell.angle_beta   90.00
_cell.angle_gamma   90.00
#
_symmetry.space_group_name_H-M   'P 1'
#
loop_
_entity.id
_entity.type
_entity.pdbx_description
1 polymer ?
#
loop_
_entity_poly.entity_id
_entity_poly.type
_entity_poly.pdbx_seq_one_letter_code
_entity_poly.pdbx_strand_id
1 'polypeptide(L)'
;MAESVPDSAPLVKPRISGFSLPGKGTADDFVKPASRSSNQSIFGRSTPAQPATTHEDVVRTYTRLQHHSFYCMTELFKKYDDRLKTFKTWPKSIPIRPGELVAAGFLYTGEGDRVACPWCQIVLTEWETYDRAKEEHQRHSPQCDFVKMTMPSSS
;
A
#
# COMPACT_ATOMS: atom_id res chain seq x y z
N MET A 1 -43.86 19.17 -20.40
CA MET A 1 -43.61 19.14 -18.95
C MET A 1 -42.35 18.34 -18.74
N ALA A 2 -41.23 19.01 -18.56
CA ALA A 2 -39.94 18.38 -18.38
C ALA A 2 -39.72 18.19 -16.87
N GLU A 3 -39.67 16.94 -16.43
CA GLU A 3 -39.29 16.58 -15.09
C GLU A 3 -37.78 16.66 -14.96
N SER A 4 -37.31 17.66 -14.22
CA SER A 4 -35.92 17.80 -13.83
C SER A 4 -35.60 16.72 -12.82
N VAL A 5 -34.79 15.77 -13.22
CA VAL A 5 -34.17 14.79 -12.34
C VAL A 5 -33.15 15.53 -11.47
N PRO A 6 -33.26 15.48 -10.14
CA PRO A 6 -32.23 16.07 -9.29
C PRO A 6 -30.93 15.24 -9.46
N ASP A 7 -29.90 15.94 -9.84
CA ASP A 7 -28.54 15.46 -9.87
C ASP A 7 -28.10 15.14 -8.43
N SER A 8 -28.30 13.89 -8.04
CA SER A 8 -27.81 13.40 -6.77
C SER A 8 -26.31 13.19 -6.89
N ALA A 9 -25.56 14.21 -6.54
CA ALA A 9 -24.12 14.09 -6.35
C ALA A 9 -23.86 12.92 -5.37
N PRO A 10 -22.99 11.97 -5.72
CA PRO A 10 -22.67 10.88 -4.81
C PRO A 10 -22.03 11.46 -3.55
N LEU A 11 -22.62 11.12 -2.41
CA LEU A 11 -22.06 11.41 -1.10
C LEU A 11 -20.67 10.79 -1.04
N VAL A 12 -19.65 11.64 -1.09
CA VAL A 12 -18.26 11.22 -0.91
C VAL A 12 -18.10 10.83 0.55
N LYS A 13 -18.17 9.55 0.82
CA LYS A 13 -17.83 9.02 2.15
C LYS A 13 -16.32 9.15 2.36
N PRO A 14 -15.87 9.63 3.52
CA PRO A 14 -14.44 9.71 3.81
C PRO A 14 -13.87 8.30 3.98
N ARG A 15 -13.21 7.80 2.96
CA ARG A 15 -12.58 6.46 2.94
C ARG A 15 -11.11 6.47 3.38
N ILE A 16 -10.68 7.56 3.95
CA ILE A 16 -9.31 7.70 4.42
C ILE A 16 -9.26 7.32 5.88
N SER A 17 -8.70 6.15 6.18
CA SER A 17 -8.22 5.84 7.52
C SER A 17 -7.05 6.79 7.81
N GLY A 18 -7.32 7.84 8.57
CA GLY A 18 -6.32 8.84 8.90
C GLY A 18 -5.14 8.20 9.63
N PHE A 19 -4.00 8.16 8.98
CA PHE A 19 -2.74 7.88 9.63
C PHE A 19 -2.29 9.18 10.31
N SER A 20 -2.54 9.29 11.62
CA SER A 20 -1.93 10.34 12.43
C SER A 20 -0.43 10.07 12.52
N LEU A 21 0.35 10.94 11.92
CA LEU A 21 1.78 10.98 12.16
C LEU A 21 2.01 11.29 13.66
N PRO A 22 2.77 10.48 14.38
CA PRO A 22 3.19 10.86 15.72
C PRO A 22 4.05 12.09 15.65
N GLY A 23 3.71 13.08 16.48
CA GLY A 23 4.38 14.36 16.57
C GLY A 23 5.87 14.23 16.79
N LYS A 24 6.60 15.21 16.28
CA LYS A 24 8.03 15.41 16.49
C LYS A 24 8.36 15.36 17.98
N GLY A 25 8.91 14.23 18.41
CA GLY A 25 9.64 14.16 19.66
C GLY A 25 11.04 14.67 19.44
N THR A 26 11.37 15.76 20.07
CA THR A 26 12.75 16.20 20.24
C THR A 26 13.44 15.17 21.11
N ALA A 27 14.39 14.47 20.56
CA ALA A 27 15.28 13.60 21.31
C ALA A 27 16.69 14.12 21.21
N ASP A 28 17.05 14.88 22.22
CA ASP A 28 18.42 14.96 22.65
C ASP A 28 18.69 13.74 23.56
N ASP A 29 19.45 12.81 23.05
CA ASP A 29 20.30 11.97 23.90
C ASP A 29 21.36 11.32 23.01
N PHE A 30 22.50 12.00 22.98
CA PHE A 30 23.75 11.54 22.42
C PHE A 30 24.40 10.57 23.42
N VAL A 31 24.22 9.27 23.21
CA VAL A 31 25.01 8.27 23.88
C VAL A 31 26.01 7.66 22.90
N LYS A 32 27.26 8.01 23.12
CA LYS A 32 28.45 7.54 22.47
C LYS A 32 28.68 6.06 22.83
N PRO A 33 28.76 5.11 21.90
CA PRO A 33 29.25 3.79 22.24
C PRO A 33 30.76 3.74 22.12
N ALA A 34 31.33 3.27 23.20
CA ALA A 34 32.75 2.96 23.29
C ALA A 34 33.19 1.86 22.35
N SER A 35 34.34 2.04 21.75
CA SER A 35 35.09 1.09 20.95
C SER A 35 35.33 -0.21 21.70
N ARG A 36 34.98 -1.33 21.09
CA ARG A 36 35.69 -2.59 21.33
C ARG A 36 35.83 -3.36 20.03
N SER A 37 37.07 -3.38 19.62
CA SER A 37 37.68 -4.28 18.68
C SER A 37 37.54 -5.73 19.16
N SER A 38 37.01 -6.60 18.33
CA SER A 38 37.45 -8.00 18.29
C SER A 38 37.08 -8.60 16.93
N ASN A 39 38.13 -8.89 16.20
CA ASN A 39 38.15 -9.75 15.05
C ASN A 39 37.50 -11.10 15.39
N GLN A 40 36.48 -11.47 14.65
CA GLN A 40 36.33 -12.88 14.28
C GLN A 40 35.70 -12.95 12.89
N SER A 41 36.55 -13.35 11.95
CA SER A 41 36.16 -13.85 10.65
C SER A 41 35.26 -15.05 10.82
N ILE A 42 33.98 -14.90 10.51
CA ILE A 42 33.15 -16.04 10.20
C ILE A 42 32.68 -15.80 8.78
N PHE A 43 33.26 -16.55 7.85
CA PHE A 43 32.71 -16.76 6.52
C PHE A 43 31.35 -17.45 6.67
N GLY A 44 30.30 -16.69 7.00
CA GLY A 44 28.93 -17.08 6.83
C GLY A 44 28.56 -16.71 5.41
N ARG A 45 28.39 -17.69 4.54
CA ARG A 45 27.71 -17.49 3.27
C ARG A 45 26.34 -16.90 3.57
N SER A 46 26.21 -15.61 3.35
CA SER A 46 24.91 -14.97 3.25
C SER A 46 24.25 -15.54 2.00
N THR A 47 23.41 -16.52 2.20
CA THR A 47 22.44 -16.89 1.17
C THR A 47 21.64 -15.65 0.85
N PRO A 48 21.55 -15.23 -0.42
CA PRO A 48 20.66 -14.13 -0.79
C PRO A 48 19.27 -14.49 -0.30
N ALA A 49 18.65 -13.56 0.42
CA ALA A 49 17.28 -13.71 0.90
C ALA A 49 16.42 -14.14 -0.29
N GLN A 50 15.87 -15.34 -0.23
CA GLN A 50 14.97 -15.82 -1.27
C GLN A 50 13.75 -14.90 -1.29
N PRO A 51 13.26 -14.53 -2.48
CA PRO A 51 12.07 -13.72 -2.57
C PRO A 51 10.92 -14.42 -1.86
N ALA A 52 10.15 -13.65 -1.08
CA ALA A 52 8.99 -14.14 -0.36
C ALA A 52 8.12 -15.00 -1.28
N THR A 53 8.02 -16.29 -1.01
CA THR A 53 7.36 -17.27 -1.90
C THR A 53 5.95 -17.59 -1.43
N THR A 54 5.62 -17.28 -0.18
CA THR A 54 4.31 -17.54 0.40
C THR A 54 3.51 -16.26 0.63
N HIS A 55 2.20 -16.39 0.64
CA HIS A 55 1.30 -15.29 0.95
C HIS A 55 1.59 -14.68 2.34
N GLU A 56 1.83 -15.54 3.34
CA GLU A 56 2.13 -15.08 4.70
C GLU A 56 3.43 -14.30 4.76
N ASP A 57 4.44 -14.72 4.00
CA ASP A 57 5.71 -14.01 3.92
C ASP A 57 5.54 -12.62 3.30
N VAL A 58 4.69 -12.50 2.28
CA VAL A 58 4.38 -11.23 1.63
C VAL A 58 3.64 -10.29 2.57
N VAL A 59 2.61 -10.78 3.27
CA VAL A 59 1.84 -9.97 4.24
C VAL A 59 2.71 -9.58 5.43
N ARG A 60 3.50 -10.52 5.96
CA ARG A 60 4.43 -10.24 7.06
C ARG A 60 5.48 -9.21 6.65
N THR A 61 5.99 -9.32 5.43
CA THR A 61 6.94 -8.35 4.86
C THR A 61 6.29 -6.98 4.73
N TYR A 62 5.06 -6.91 4.23
CA TYR A 62 4.30 -5.67 4.16
C TYR A 62 4.13 -5.02 5.54
N THR A 63 3.65 -5.77 6.53
CA THR A 63 3.46 -5.27 7.90
C THR A 63 4.78 -4.79 8.52
N ARG A 64 5.86 -5.52 8.29
CA ARG A 64 7.20 -5.15 8.79
C ARG A 64 7.74 -3.89 8.12
N LEU A 65 7.44 -3.70 6.82
CA LEU A 65 7.93 -2.56 6.04
C LEU A 65 7.13 -1.28 6.23
N GLN A 66 5.94 -1.34 6.84
CA GLN A 66 5.22 -0.12 7.24
C GLN A 66 6.04 0.77 8.18
N HIS A 67 7.00 0.17 8.90
CA HIS A 67 7.94 0.87 9.77
C HIS A 67 9.29 1.20 9.11
N HIS A 68 9.52 0.72 7.89
CA HIS A 68 10.75 0.94 7.14
C HIS A 68 10.52 1.77 5.88
N SER A 69 11.58 2.39 5.43
CA SER A 69 11.63 3.32 4.33
C SER A 69 10.70 3.01 3.14
N PHE A 70 9.97 4.01 2.72
CA PHE A 70 9.09 4.07 1.55
C PHE A 70 9.69 3.42 0.28
N TYR A 71 10.97 3.61 0.05
CA TYR A 71 11.68 3.04 -1.10
C TYR A 71 11.62 1.51 -1.15
N CYS A 72 11.64 0.86 -0.01
CA CYS A 72 11.65 -0.60 0.06
C CYS A 72 10.30 -1.21 -0.35
N MET A 73 9.20 -0.56 0.01
CA MET A 73 7.85 -1.00 -0.36
C MET A 73 7.60 -0.92 -1.86
N THR A 74 7.99 0.19 -2.47
CA THR A 74 7.80 0.39 -3.91
C THR A 74 8.58 -0.63 -4.71
N GLU A 75 9.82 -0.92 -4.35
CA GLU A 75 10.64 -1.90 -5.08
C GLU A 75 10.10 -3.34 -4.95
N LEU A 76 9.64 -3.74 -3.76
CA LEU A 76 9.09 -5.09 -3.52
C LEU A 76 7.76 -5.34 -4.25
N PHE A 77 6.90 -4.33 -4.29
CA PHE A 77 5.56 -4.45 -4.87
C PHE A 77 5.38 -3.73 -6.21
N LYS A 78 6.47 -3.46 -6.90
CA LYS A 78 6.47 -2.85 -8.24
C LYS A 78 5.78 -3.73 -9.27
N LYS A 79 6.00 -5.04 -9.18
CA LYS A 79 5.43 -6.02 -10.11
C LYS A 79 3.98 -6.32 -9.77
N TYR A 80 3.18 -6.49 -10.81
CA TYR A 80 1.78 -6.87 -10.71
C TYR A 80 1.58 -8.18 -9.92
N ASP A 81 2.37 -9.20 -10.25
CA ASP A 81 2.26 -10.53 -9.64
C ASP A 81 2.55 -10.53 -8.13
N ASP A 82 3.49 -9.71 -7.69
CA ASP A 82 3.82 -9.61 -6.27
C ASP A 82 2.70 -8.93 -5.48
N ARG A 83 2.06 -7.92 -6.05
CA ARG A 83 0.84 -7.35 -5.47
C ARG A 83 -0.32 -8.36 -5.46
N LEU A 84 -0.51 -9.11 -6.54
CA LEU A 84 -1.57 -10.10 -6.64
C LEU A 84 -1.43 -11.21 -5.58
N LYS A 85 -0.23 -11.59 -5.23
CA LYS A 85 0.04 -12.56 -4.16
C LYS A 85 -0.52 -12.14 -2.80
N THR A 86 -0.63 -10.84 -2.53
CA THR A 86 -1.19 -10.33 -1.28
C THR A 86 -2.68 -10.64 -1.15
N PHE A 87 -3.39 -10.81 -2.26
CA PHE A 87 -4.85 -11.01 -2.30
C PHE A 87 -5.31 -12.46 -2.12
N LYS A 88 -4.44 -13.40 -1.77
CA LYS A 88 -4.82 -14.81 -1.59
C LYS A 88 -5.90 -15.03 -0.53
N THR A 89 -5.91 -14.20 0.49
CA THR A 89 -6.90 -14.22 1.57
C THR A 89 -7.97 -13.12 1.43
N TRP A 90 -8.08 -12.51 0.26
CA TRP A 90 -9.10 -11.48 0.01
C TRP A 90 -10.51 -12.04 0.23
N PRO A 91 -11.35 -11.38 1.05
CA PRO A 91 -12.69 -11.88 1.35
C PRO A 91 -13.57 -11.89 0.08
N LYS A 92 -14.20 -13.04 -0.17
CA LYS A 92 -15.09 -13.23 -1.33
C LYS A 92 -16.39 -12.41 -1.25
N SER A 93 -16.73 -11.92 -0.08
CA SER A 93 -17.90 -11.06 0.16
C SER A 93 -17.72 -9.64 -0.35
N ILE A 94 -16.48 -9.23 -0.60
CA ILE A 94 -16.18 -7.89 -1.09
C ILE A 94 -16.43 -7.85 -2.60
N PRO A 95 -17.21 -6.87 -3.09
CA PRO A 95 -17.70 -6.88 -4.47
C PRO A 95 -16.62 -6.60 -5.52
N ILE A 96 -15.55 -5.92 -5.15
CA ILE A 96 -14.46 -5.60 -6.08
C ILE A 96 -13.45 -6.76 -6.20
N ARG A 97 -12.98 -7.02 -7.40
CA ARG A 97 -12.07 -8.13 -7.66
C ARG A 97 -10.60 -7.77 -7.38
N PRO A 98 -9.81 -8.72 -6.86
CA PRO A 98 -8.38 -8.52 -6.65
C PRO A 98 -7.62 -7.98 -7.87
N GLY A 99 -7.92 -8.51 -9.06
CA GLY A 99 -7.28 -8.07 -10.30
C GLY A 99 -7.48 -6.58 -10.62
N GLU A 100 -8.64 -6.02 -10.30
CA GLU A 100 -8.94 -4.59 -10.48
C GLU A 100 -8.14 -3.72 -9.51
N LEU A 101 -8.06 -4.14 -8.26
CA LEU A 101 -7.28 -3.47 -7.23
C LEU A 101 -5.78 -3.48 -7.55
N VAL A 102 -5.26 -4.64 -7.96
CA VAL A 102 -3.86 -4.79 -8.37
C VAL A 102 -3.53 -3.97 -9.62
N ALA A 103 -4.45 -3.94 -10.60
CA ALA A 103 -4.31 -3.12 -11.80
C ALA A 103 -4.35 -1.61 -11.51
N ALA A 104 -5.01 -1.23 -10.41
CA ALA A 104 -5.01 0.14 -9.92
C ALA A 104 -3.79 0.49 -9.04
N GLY A 105 -2.87 -0.45 -8.84
CA GLY A 105 -1.64 -0.24 -8.08
C GLY A 105 -1.72 -0.61 -6.60
N PHE A 106 -2.82 -1.19 -6.15
CA PHE A 106 -3.00 -1.57 -4.76
C PHE A 106 -2.45 -2.96 -4.44
N LEU A 107 -2.10 -3.14 -3.19
CA LEU A 107 -1.84 -4.41 -2.55
C LEU A 107 -2.81 -4.58 -1.36
N TYR A 108 -3.07 -5.82 -0.99
CA TYR A 108 -3.92 -6.13 0.17
C TYR A 108 -3.11 -6.12 1.46
N THR A 109 -3.63 -5.47 2.49
CA THR A 109 -2.95 -5.36 3.78
C THR A 109 -3.12 -6.59 4.68
N GLY A 110 -4.01 -7.52 4.29
CA GLY A 110 -4.32 -8.71 5.06
C GLY A 110 -5.47 -8.54 6.07
N GLU A 111 -6.10 -7.37 6.12
CA GLU A 111 -7.15 -7.05 7.08
C GLU A 111 -8.41 -6.49 6.39
N GLY A 112 -9.55 -7.11 6.61
CA GLY A 112 -10.84 -6.67 6.10
C GLY A 112 -10.85 -6.48 4.59
N ASP A 113 -11.21 -5.30 4.13
CA ASP A 113 -11.17 -4.86 2.74
C ASP A 113 -10.10 -3.78 2.47
N ARG A 114 -9.15 -3.65 3.40
CA ARG A 114 -8.14 -2.61 3.40
C ARG A 114 -7.06 -2.89 2.37
N VAL A 115 -6.86 -1.95 1.46
CA VAL A 115 -5.79 -1.99 0.45
C VAL A 115 -4.91 -0.75 0.54
N ALA A 116 -3.66 -0.88 0.16
CA ALA A 116 -2.69 0.21 0.20
C ALA A 116 -1.94 0.35 -1.12
N CYS A 117 -1.60 1.57 -1.48
CA CYS A 117 -0.73 1.84 -2.62
C CYS A 117 0.73 1.99 -2.16
N PRO A 118 1.68 1.19 -2.67
CA PRO A 118 3.08 1.30 -2.27
C PRO A 118 3.77 2.58 -2.77
N TRP A 119 3.21 3.28 -3.77
CA TRP A 119 3.79 4.53 -4.28
C TRP A 119 3.41 5.78 -3.48
N CYS A 120 2.14 5.91 -3.12
CA CYS A 120 1.65 7.10 -2.38
C CYS A 120 1.21 6.80 -0.95
N GLN A 121 1.25 5.54 -0.53
CA GLN A 121 0.87 5.06 0.80
C GLN A 121 -0.60 5.30 1.18
N ILE A 122 -1.44 5.70 0.22
CA ILE A 122 -2.86 5.81 0.51
C ILE A 122 -3.43 4.45 0.87
N VAL A 123 -4.30 4.44 1.86
CA VAL A 123 -5.06 3.25 2.29
C VAL A 123 -6.53 3.51 2.02
N LEU A 124 -7.16 2.61 1.29
CA LEU A 124 -8.60 2.65 1.00
C LEU A 124 -9.30 1.45 1.60
N THR A 125 -10.54 1.68 2.04
CA THR A 125 -11.44 0.72 2.67
C THR A 125 -12.87 0.98 2.22
N GLU A 126 -13.81 0.15 2.65
CA GLU A 126 -15.24 0.31 2.39
C GLU A 126 -15.61 0.25 0.90
N TRP A 127 -15.11 -0.81 0.23
CA TRP A 127 -15.33 -1.04 -1.19
C TRP A 127 -16.78 -1.43 -1.49
N GLU A 128 -17.42 -0.66 -2.37
CA GLU A 128 -18.79 -0.89 -2.81
C GLU A 128 -18.87 -1.47 -4.23
N THR A 129 -20.04 -1.99 -4.60
CA THR A 129 -20.25 -2.71 -5.86
C THR A 129 -19.95 -1.86 -7.11
N TYR A 130 -20.12 -0.57 -7.02
CA TYR A 130 -19.93 0.36 -8.15
C TYR A 130 -18.59 1.08 -8.13
N ASP A 131 -17.75 0.78 -7.14
CA ASP A 131 -16.43 1.38 -7.06
C ASP A 131 -15.50 0.88 -8.14
N ARG A 132 -14.75 1.80 -8.68
CA ARG A 132 -13.68 1.52 -9.63
C ARG A 132 -12.34 1.87 -9.00
N ALA A 133 -11.54 0.85 -8.76
CA ALA A 133 -10.29 1.01 -8.03
C ALA A 133 -9.36 2.09 -8.60
N LYS A 134 -9.32 2.22 -9.92
CA LYS A 134 -8.53 3.27 -10.60
C LYS A 134 -9.08 4.66 -10.35
N GLU A 135 -10.38 4.83 -10.45
CA GLU A 135 -11.04 6.12 -10.25
C GLU A 135 -10.93 6.58 -8.79
N GLU A 136 -11.12 5.65 -7.86
CA GLU A 136 -10.93 5.93 -6.43
C GLU A 136 -9.48 6.30 -6.10
N HIS A 137 -8.51 5.60 -6.69
CA HIS A 137 -7.10 5.95 -6.52
C HIS A 137 -6.79 7.35 -7.05
N GLN A 138 -7.27 7.67 -8.25
CA GLN A 138 -7.07 8.99 -8.85
C GLN A 138 -7.77 10.10 -8.07
N ARG A 139 -8.97 9.83 -7.55
CA ARG A 139 -9.75 10.79 -6.76
C ARG A 139 -9.04 11.15 -5.45
N HIS A 140 -8.53 10.15 -4.75
CA HIS A 140 -7.93 10.33 -3.43
C HIS A 140 -6.44 10.65 -3.48
N SER A 141 -5.74 10.28 -4.55
CA SER A 141 -4.30 10.52 -4.70
C SER A 141 -3.92 10.84 -6.15
N PRO A 142 -4.37 11.98 -6.70
CA PRO A 142 -4.09 12.36 -8.08
C PRO A 142 -2.59 12.60 -8.35
N GLN A 143 -1.82 12.87 -7.31
CA GLN A 143 -0.38 13.09 -7.41
C GLN A 143 0.46 11.80 -7.31
N CYS A 144 -0.18 10.65 -7.12
CA CYS A 144 0.51 9.38 -7.07
C CYS A 144 1.27 9.10 -8.37
N ASP A 145 2.53 8.70 -8.26
CA ASP A 145 3.36 8.40 -9.43
C ASP A 145 2.79 7.23 -10.24
N PHE A 146 2.22 6.23 -9.57
CA PHE A 146 1.55 5.14 -10.26
C PHE A 146 0.33 5.62 -11.07
N VAL A 147 -0.49 6.49 -10.49
CA VAL A 147 -1.64 7.10 -11.15
C VAL A 147 -1.20 7.90 -12.37
N LYS A 148 -0.19 8.74 -12.24
CA LYS A 148 0.36 9.54 -13.34
C LYS A 148 0.91 8.68 -14.47
N MET A 149 1.56 7.55 -14.16
CA MET A 149 2.10 6.65 -15.18
C MET A 149 1.03 5.84 -15.91
N THR A 150 -0.03 5.45 -15.21
CA THR A 150 -1.04 4.53 -15.75
C THR A 150 -2.32 5.20 -16.22
N MET A 151 -2.57 6.39 -15.73
CA MET A 151 -3.75 7.20 -16.05
C MET A 151 -3.31 8.63 -16.36
N PRO A 152 -2.71 8.85 -17.56
CA PRO A 152 -2.38 10.22 -17.96
C PRO A 152 -3.67 11.04 -17.98
N SER A 153 -3.65 12.18 -17.29
CA SER A 153 -4.76 13.12 -17.31
C SER A 153 -5.10 13.44 -18.75
N SER A 154 -6.31 13.09 -19.17
CA SER A 154 -6.88 13.66 -20.39
C SER A 154 -7.01 15.15 -20.17
N SER A 155 -6.11 15.90 -20.73
CA SER A 155 -6.22 17.35 -20.83
C SER A 155 -7.36 17.72 -21.77
#